data_7d577150b1bc840997feadc661ef59a3
#
_entry.id   7d577150b1bc840997feadc661ef59a3
#
_cell.length_a   1.000
_cell.length_b   1.000
_cell.length_c   1.000
_cell.angle_alpha   90.00
_cell.angle_beta   90.00
_cell.angle_gamma   90.00
#
_symmetry.space_group_name_H-M   'P 1'
#
loop_
_entity.id
_entity.type
_entity.pdbx_description
1 polymer ?
#
loop_
_entity_poly.entity_id
_entity_poly.type
_entity_poly.pdbx_seq_one_letter_code
_entity_poly.pdbx_strand_id
1 'polypeptide(L)'
;MRNCEKDMQLVPFGKYKGQPVEVMQMDTGYCDWLSKQDWFREQYGNVYNQVIINNFTEPSETPEHNRLQMRFLDENFVESFVSKKLRPAIYAKYFHIENIQFEHYGWDVCIEYSYSKYSDDEADRYNSVCFEIKPCLGDDFPAVLRQMKKNSNRYRGTFSVCIIDEFSASGATYEQVQQMFRASKFSLLKFSDFE
;
A
#
# COMPACT_ATOMS: atom_id res chain seq x y z
N MET A 1 6.54 -13.69 -27.88
CA MET A 1 5.97 -14.10 -26.57
C MET A 1 7.06 -14.85 -25.81
N ARG A 2 7.70 -14.23 -24.83
CA ARG A 2 8.65 -14.92 -23.96
C ARG A 2 7.86 -15.34 -22.73
N ASN A 3 7.62 -16.65 -22.59
CA ASN A 3 7.15 -17.24 -21.36
C ASN A 3 8.20 -16.99 -20.29
N CYS A 4 7.94 -16.09 -19.35
CA CYS A 4 8.69 -15.98 -18.12
C CYS A 4 8.15 -17.07 -17.19
N GLU A 5 8.63 -18.32 -17.36
CA GLU A 5 8.53 -19.33 -16.32
C GLU A 5 9.33 -18.78 -15.14
N LYS A 6 8.63 -18.26 -14.12
CA LYS A 6 9.24 -17.93 -12.85
C LYS A 6 9.73 -19.24 -12.26
N ASP A 7 11.04 -19.45 -12.17
CA ASP A 7 11.63 -20.58 -11.46
C ASP A 7 11.09 -20.57 -10.03
N MET A 8 10.14 -21.46 -9.76
CA MET A 8 9.46 -21.57 -8.48
C MET A 8 10.44 -22.16 -7.46
N GLN A 9 10.94 -21.32 -6.57
CA GLN A 9 11.87 -21.76 -5.53
C GLN A 9 11.13 -22.52 -4.45
N LEU A 10 11.57 -23.77 -4.20
CA LEU A 10 11.02 -24.62 -3.15
C LEU A 10 11.77 -24.44 -1.84
N VAL A 11 11.06 -24.49 -0.73
CA VAL A 11 11.63 -24.46 0.62
C VAL A 11 12.37 -25.77 0.89
N PRO A 12 13.70 -25.77 1.17
CA PRO A 12 14.48 -27.00 1.33
C PRO A 12 14.43 -27.60 2.75
N PHE A 13 13.76 -26.96 3.72
CA PHE A 13 13.80 -27.32 5.13
C PHE A 13 12.45 -27.13 5.85
N GLY A 14 12.39 -27.66 7.09
CA GLY A 14 11.34 -27.35 8.09
C GLY A 14 9.89 -27.71 7.69
N LYS A 15 8.96 -26.99 8.28
CA LYS A 15 7.50 -27.21 8.17
C LYS A 15 6.98 -27.11 6.73
N TYR A 16 7.62 -26.28 5.90
CA TYR A 16 7.23 -26.03 4.50
C TYR A 16 8.13 -26.70 3.48
N LYS A 17 8.94 -27.71 3.89
CA LYS A 17 9.84 -28.41 2.98
C LYS A 17 9.12 -28.94 1.75
N GLY A 18 9.66 -28.61 0.56
CA GLY A 18 9.11 -29.01 -0.74
C GLY A 18 7.91 -28.18 -1.22
N GLN A 19 7.49 -27.19 -0.47
CA GLN A 19 6.47 -26.22 -0.91
C GLN A 19 7.12 -24.97 -1.49
N PRO A 20 6.42 -24.22 -2.35
CA PRO A 20 6.87 -22.91 -2.81
C PRO A 20 7.15 -21.96 -1.65
N VAL A 21 8.17 -21.10 -1.79
CA VAL A 21 8.53 -20.11 -0.76
C VAL A 21 7.36 -19.19 -0.46
N GLU A 22 6.55 -18.86 -1.44
CA GLU A 22 5.35 -18.03 -1.31
C GLU A 22 4.34 -18.63 -0.33
N VAL A 23 4.22 -19.94 -0.25
CA VAL A 23 3.33 -20.62 0.72
C VAL A 23 3.86 -20.44 2.15
N MET A 24 5.18 -20.56 2.34
CA MET A 24 5.81 -20.31 3.64
C MET A 24 5.65 -18.84 4.07
N GLN A 25 5.71 -17.92 3.14
CA GLN A 25 5.57 -16.47 3.41
C GLN A 25 4.18 -16.09 3.92
N MET A 26 3.16 -16.91 3.69
CA MET A 26 1.82 -16.69 4.27
C MET A 26 1.81 -16.88 5.79
N ASP A 27 2.74 -17.65 6.35
CA ASP A 27 2.94 -17.81 7.79
C ASP A 27 3.93 -16.77 8.31
N THR A 28 3.42 -15.56 8.51
CA THR A 28 4.25 -14.41 8.94
C THR A 28 4.94 -14.65 10.28
N GLY A 29 4.30 -15.39 11.19
CA GLY A 29 4.90 -15.73 12.50
C GLY A 29 6.09 -16.67 12.35
N TYR A 30 6.00 -17.65 11.45
CA TYR A 30 7.10 -18.55 11.14
C TYR A 30 8.24 -17.83 10.43
N CYS A 31 7.94 -16.96 9.48
CA CYS A 31 8.93 -16.15 8.79
C CYS A 31 9.64 -15.15 9.71
N ASP A 32 8.91 -14.51 10.63
CA ASP A 32 9.50 -13.61 11.63
C ASP A 32 10.44 -14.38 12.59
N TRP A 33 10.05 -15.58 12.99
CA TRP A 33 10.92 -16.45 13.78
C TRP A 33 12.16 -16.88 13.01
N LEU A 34 12.01 -17.33 11.75
CA LEU A 34 13.12 -17.73 10.89
C LEU A 34 14.13 -16.60 10.67
N SER A 35 13.65 -15.38 10.45
CA SER A 35 14.50 -14.21 10.18
C SER A 35 15.50 -13.91 11.30
N LYS A 36 15.18 -14.36 12.52
CA LYS A 36 16.02 -14.20 13.72
C LYS A 36 16.99 -15.35 13.93
N GLN A 37 17.02 -16.35 13.03
CA GLN A 37 17.87 -17.52 13.15
C GLN A 37 19.13 -17.35 12.30
N ASP A 38 20.32 -17.32 12.92
CA ASP A 38 21.61 -17.19 12.21
C ASP A 38 21.83 -18.30 11.19
N TRP A 39 21.52 -19.57 11.57
CA TRP A 39 21.64 -20.71 10.68
C TRP A 39 20.81 -20.58 9.41
N PHE A 40 19.66 -19.92 9.47
CA PHE A 40 18.80 -19.72 8.31
C PHE A 40 19.45 -18.78 7.28
N ARG A 41 20.05 -17.70 7.76
CA ARG A 41 20.81 -16.76 6.93
C ARG A 41 22.04 -17.41 6.30
N GLU A 42 22.79 -18.21 7.10
CA GLU A 42 24.05 -18.82 6.66
C GLU A 42 23.84 -19.98 5.68
N GLN A 43 22.86 -20.85 5.94
CA GLN A 43 22.67 -22.08 5.17
C GLN A 43 21.70 -21.90 3.99
N TYR A 44 20.78 -20.97 4.06
CA TYR A 44 19.70 -20.79 3.08
C TYR A 44 19.56 -19.34 2.62
N GLY A 45 20.68 -18.68 2.34
CA GLY A 45 20.74 -17.25 2.00
C GLY A 45 19.78 -16.82 0.90
N ASN A 46 19.55 -17.64 -0.13
CA ASN A 46 18.59 -17.31 -1.18
C ASN A 46 17.14 -17.29 -0.68
N VAL A 47 16.75 -18.28 0.14
CA VAL A 47 15.42 -18.33 0.74
C VAL A 47 15.29 -17.25 1.82
N TYR A 48 16.36 -17.04 2.62
CA TYR A 48 16.44 -15.97 3.61
C TYR A 48 16.18 -14.60 2.97
N ASN A 49 16.88 -14.30 1.87
CA ASN A 49 16.70 -13.02 1.17
C ASN A 49 15.26 -12.84 0.67
N GLN A 50 14.64 -13.89 0.13
CA GLN A 50 13.23 -13.81 -0.30
C GLN A 50 12.28 -13.62 0.89
N VAL A 51 12.52 -14.30 2.01
CA VAL A 51 11.72 -14.16 3.23
C VAL A 51 11.90 -12.78 3.84
N ILE A 52 13.14 -12.28 3.91
CA ILE A 52 13.43 -10.95 4.43
C ILE A 52 12.88 -9.87 3.50
N ILE A 53 13.15 -9.98 2.20
CA ILE A 53 12.64 -9.05 1.19
C ILE A 53 11.11 -8.96 1.28
N ASN A 54 10.41 -10.08 1.37
CA ASN A 54 8.95 -10.07 1.41
C ASN A 54 8.33 -9.79 2.80
N ASN A 55 9.11 -9.87 3.90
CA ASN A 55 8.61 -9.58 5.25
C ASN A 55 9.08 -8.23 5.81
N PHE A 56 10.18 -7.67 5.30
CA PHE A 56 10.80 -6.46 5.83
C PHE A 56 11.16 -5.43 4.77
N THR A 57 11.31 -5.81 3.52
CA THR A 57 11.21 -4.89 2.40
C THR A 57 9.82 -5.03 1.84
N GLU A 58 9.08 -3.97 1.86
CA GLU A 58 8.04 -3.76 0.88
C GLU A 58 8.59 -4.14 -0.50
N PRO A 59 7.78 -4.70 -1.40
CA PRO A 59 8.24 -5.13 -2.71
C PRO A 59 9.14 -4.04 -3.25
N SER A 60 10.37 -4.38 -3.63
CA SER A 60 11.38 -3.41 -4.10
C SER A 60 10.64 -2.48 -5.04
N GLU A 61 10.48 -1.24 -4.62
CA GLU A 61 9.69 -0.24 -5.32
C GLU A 61 10.17 -0.23 -6.76
N THR A 62 9.28 -0.63 -7.66
CA THR A 62 9.63 -0.58 -9.08
C THR A 62 9.87 0.90 -9.43
N PRO A 63 10.70 1.20 -10.44
CA PRO A 63 10.87 2.58 -10.91
C PRO A 63 9.53 3.28 -11.16
N GLU A 64 8.50 2.52 -11.55
CA GLU A 64 7.13 3.00 -11.72
C GLU A 64 6.45 3.37 -10.41
N HIS A 65 6.62 2.54 -9.35
CA HIS A 65 6.11 2.84 -8.03
C HIS A 65 6.71 4.16 -7.51
N ASN A 66 8.06 4.29 -7.56
CA ASN A 66 8.74 5.49 -7.13
C ASN A 66 8.29 6.72 -7.93
N ARG A 67 8.11 6.58 -9.25
CA ARG A 67 7.58 7.66 -10.10
C ARG A 67 6.19 8.11 -9.65
N LEU A 68 5.32 7.17 -9.31
CA LEU A 68 3.96 7.48 -8.84
C LEU A 68 3.97 8.09 -7.43
N GLN A 69 4.84 7.61 -6.55
CA GLN A 69 5.03 8.15 -5.22
C GLN A 69 5.50 9.62 -5.29
N MET A 70 6.43 9.94 -6.22
CA MET A 70 6.93 11.31 -6.42
C MET A 70 5.84 12.29 -6.92
N ARG A 71 4.70 11.82 -7.44
CA ARG A 71 3.57 12.70 -7.79
C ARG A 71 2.97 13.41 -6.59
N PHE A 72 3.15 12.86 -5.38
CA PHE A 72 2.73 13.53 -4.14
C PHE A 72 3.61 14.72 -3.74
N LEU A 73 4.72 14.96 -4.45
CA LEU A 73 5.50 16.20 -4.36
C LEU A 73 5.02 17.27 -5.37
N ASP A 74 4.15 16.91 -6.32
CA ASP A 74 3.53 17.86 -7.23
C ASP A 74 2.34 18.54 -6.54
N GLU A 75 2.48 19.84 -6.27
CA GLU A 75 1.46 20.64 -5.61
C GLU A 75 0.12 20.59 -6.37
N ASN A 76 0.13 20.60 -7.70
CA ASN A 76 -1.09 20.54 -8.51
C ASN A 76 -1.83 19.22 -8.33
N PHE A 77 -1.12 18.09 -8.26
CA PHE A 77 -1.71 16.79 -7.99
C PHE A 77 -2.36 16.76 -6.61
N VAL A 78 -1.61 17.18 -5.57
CA VAL A 78 -2.09 17.19 -4.18
C VAL A 78 -3.28 18.14 -4.03
N GLU A 79 -3.24 19.34 -4.62
CA GLU A 79 -4.35 20.28 -4.60
C GLU A 79 -5.59 19.73 -5.31
N SER A 80 -5.43 19.07 -6.46
CA SER A 80 -6.51 18.41 -7.18
C SER A 80 -7.14 17.30 -6.32
N PHE A 81 -6.33 16.46 -5.66
CA PHE A 81 -6.82 15.43 -4.75
C PHE A 81 -7.59 16.04 -3.57
N VAL A 82 -7.02 17.05 -2.92
CA VAL A 82 -7.65 17.75 -1.79
C VAL A 82 -9.00 18.35 -2.21
N SER A 83 -9.04 19.08 -3.32
CA SER A 83 -10.26 19.76 -3.77
C SER A 83 -11.34 18.81 -4.24
N LYS A 84 -10.98 17.74 -4.97
CA LYS A 84 -11.93 16.78 -5.54
C LYS A 84 -12.41 15.72 -4.54
N LYS A 85 -11.58 15.33 -3.55
CA LYS A 85 -11.89 14.20 -2.65
C LYS A 85 -11.91 14.53 -1.18
N LEU A 86 -10.89 15.21 -0.64
CA LEU A 86 -10.83 15.43 0.80
C LEU A 86 -11.82 16.51 1.27
N ARG A 87 -11.75 17.69 0.72
CA ARG A 87 -12.64 18.81 1.13
C ARG A 87 -14.13 18.44 1.08
N PRO A 88 -14.65 17.81 0.00
CA PRO A 88 -16.05 17.39 -0.02
C PRO A 88 -16.37 16.34 1.03
N ALA A 89 -15.45 15.38 1.29
CA ALA A 89 -15.68 14.30 2.24
C ALA A 89 -15.78 14.77 3.70
N ILE A 90 -15.05 15.85 4.05
CA ILE A 90 -15.02 16.40 5.42
C ILE A 90 -15.78 17.72 5.57
N TYR A 91 -16.35 18.22 4.48
CA TYR A 91 -17.05 19.52 4.43
C TYR A 91 -16.18 20.68 4.93
N ALA A 92 -14.86 20.64 4.63
CA ALA A 92 -13.93 21.67 5.06
C ALA A 92 -14.06 22.94 4.22
N LYS A 93 -14.16 24.09 4.88
CA LYS A 93 -14.06 25.41 4.25
C LYS A 93 -12.59 25.81 4.12
N TYR A 94 -11.84 25.59 5.18
CA TYR A 94 -10.40 25.86 5.27
C TYR A 94 -9.65 24.53 5.40
N PHE A 95 -8.51 24.44 4.75
CA PHE A 95 -7.74 23.22 4.69
C PHE A 95 -6.26 23.54 4.50
N HIS A 96 -5.41 22.98 5.35
CA HIS A 96 -3.97 23.14 5.29
C HIS A 96 -3.29 21.77 5.30
N ILE A 97 -2.32 21.56 4.42
CA ILE A 97 -1.45 20.41 4.46
C ILE A 97 -0.31 20.74 5.43
N GLU A 98 -0.20 19.94 6.47
CA GLU A 98 0.81 20.11 7.51
C GLU A 98 2.10 19.37 7.13
N ASN A 99 1.96 18.15 6.61
CA ASN A 99 3.11 17.32 6.31
C ASN A 99 2.77 16.24 5.27
N ILE A 100 3.77 15.81 4.49
CA ILE A 100 3.69 14.66 3.60
C ILE A 100 4.84 13.74 3.99
N GLN A 101 4.51 12.52 4.44
CA GLN A 101 5.46 11.51 4.87
C GLN A 101 5.43 10.34 3.90
N PHE A 102 6.61 9.87 3.51
CA PHE A 102 6.77 8.67 2.70
C PHE A 102 7.14 7.49 3.58
N GLU A 103 6.74 6.27 3.21
CA GLU A 103 7.05 5.01 3.91
C GLU A 103 6.66 5.06 5.41
N HIS A 104 5.50 5.61 5.71
CA HIS A 104 5.06 5.83 7.08
C HIS A 104 4.18 4.69 7.61
N TYR A 105 4.67 3.90 8.57
CA TYR A 105 3.98 2.76 9.17
C TYR A 105 3.45 1.70 8.18
N GLY A 106 4.17 1.52 7.06
CA GLY A 106 3.83 0.58 6.00
C GLY A 106 2.84 1.12 4.96
N TRP A 107 2.52 2.42 5.00
CA TRP A 107 1.84 3.14 3.93
C TRP A 107 2.87 3.83 3.04
N ASP A 108 2.64 3.81 1.72
CA ASP A 108 3.56 4.42 0.76
C ASP A 108 3.64 5.94 0.95
N VAL A 109 2.50 6.58 1.21
CA VAL A 109 2.41 8.01 1.50
C VAL A 109 1.36 8.27 2.57
N CYS A 110 1.66 9.18 3.51
CA CYS A 110 0.68 9.74 4.44
C CYS A 110 0.70 11.27 4.35
N ILE A 111 -0.46 11.87 4.11
CA ILE A 111 -0.65 13.33 4.15
C ILE A 111 -1.33 13.67 5.48
N GLU A 112 -0.64 14.44 6.30
CA GLU A 112 -1.20 15.04 7.51
C GLU A 112 -1.78 16.41 7.17
N TYR A 113 -2.97 16.68 7.64
CA TYR A 113 -3.68 17.92 7.35
C TYR A 113 -4.49 18.40 8.53
N SER A 114 -4.68 19.71 8.57
CA SER A 114 -5.62 20.36 9.46
C SER A 114 -6.76 20.98 8.66
N TYR A 115 -7.92 21.11 9.28
CA TYR A 115 -9.05 21.76 8.64
C TYR A 115 -9.99 22.40 9.64
N SER A 116 -10.69 23.43 9.17
CA SER A 116 -11.81 24.03 9.87
C SER A 116 -13.05 24.16 8.96
N LYS A 117 -14.23 24.14 9.58
CA LYS A 117 -15.50 24.37 8.91
C LYS A 117 -15.91 25.85 8.95
N TYR A 118 -15.37 26.61 9.87
CA TYR A 118 -15.90 27.93 10.21
C TYR A 118 -14.84 29.05 10.14
N SER A 119 -13.64 28.85 10.57
CA SER A 119 -12.60 29.87 10.72
C SER A 119 -11.29 29.43 10.08
N ASP A 120 -10.50 30.40 9.57
CA ASP A 120 -9.14 30.17 9.05
C ASP A 120 -8.08 30.29 10.16
N ASP A 121 -8.44 30.94 11.27
CA ASP A 121 -7.48 31.26 12.34
C ASP A 121 -7.24 30.11 13.32
N GLU A 122 -8.16 29.12 13.36
CA GLU A 122 -8.04 27.94 14.22
C GLU A 122 -8.40 26.67 13.45
N ALA A 123 -7.40 25.79 13.32
CA ALA A 123 -7.65 24.43 12.82
C ALA A 123 -8.39 23.63 13.91
N ASP A 124 -9.67 23.35 13.69
CA ASP A 124 -10.49 22.62 14.62
C ASP A 124 -10.06 21.16 14.78
N ARG A 125 -9.39 20.61 13.74
CA ARG A 125 -9.10 19.17 13.68
C ARG A 125 -7.85 18.86 12.87
N TYR A 126 -7.07 17.93 13.41
CA TYR A 126 -5.92 17.32 12.73
C TYR A 126 -6.27 15.90 12.31
N ASN A 127 -5.93 15.54 11.09
CA ASN A 127 -6.22 14.23 10.52
C ASN A 127 -5.13 13.82 9.54
N SER A 128 -5.23 12.58 9.05
CA SER A 128 -4.34 12.08 8.00
C SER A 128 -5.08 11.26 6.96
N VAL A 129 -4.57 11.26 5.75
CA VAL A 129 -4.93 10.32 4.70
C VAL A 129 -3.72 9.50 4.32
N CYS A 130 -3.87 8.17 4.29
CA CYS A 130 -2.80 7.25 3.99
C CYS A 130 -3.06 6.55 2.66
N PHE A 131 -2.03 6.41 1.85
CA PHE A 131 -2.09 5.85 0.51
C PHE A 131 -1.28 4.58 0.41
N GLU A 132 -1.88 3.59 -0.23
CA GLU A 132 -1.22 2.45 -0.83
C GLU A 132 -1.17 2.68 -2.34
N ILE A 133 0.00 2.70 -2.94
CA ILE A 133 0.23 3.01 -4.35
C ILE A 133 0.47 1.71 -5.11
N LYS A 134 -0.27 1.49 -6.18
CA LYS A 134 -0.03 0.35 -7.07
C LYS A 134 0.03 0.85 -8.53
N PRO A 135 1.16 0.62 -9.22
CA PRO A 135 1.24 0.94 -10.65
C PRO A 135 0.17 0.23 -11.46
N CYS A 136 -0.09 -1.03 -11.14
CA CYS A 136 -1.17 -1.80 -11.73
C CYS A 136 -1.86 -2.64 -10.65
N LEU A 137 -3.18 -2.65 -10.64
CA LEU A 137 -3.98 -3.51 -9.78
C LEU A 137 -4.67 -4.59 -10.64
N GLY A 138 -4.22 -5.82 -10.46
CA GLY A 138 -4.74 -7.00 -11.15
C GLY A 138 -5.56 -7.91 -10.24
N ASP A 139 -5.49 -9.21 -10.50
CA ASP A 139 -6.17 -10.25 -9.71
C ASP A 139 -5.60 -10.40 -8.29
N ASP A 140 -4.53 -9.69 -7.97
CA ASP A 140 -3.90 -9.60 -6.65
C ASP A 140 -4.60 -8.61 -5.68
N PHE A 141 -5.66 -7.92 -6.12
CA PHE A 141 -6.39 -6.93 -5.28
C PHE A 141 -6.81 -7.47 -3.90
N PRO A 142 -7.10 -8.77 -3.67
CA PRO A 142 -7.38 -9.29 -2.33
C PRO A 142 -6.16 -9.25 -1.40
N ALA A 143 -4.94 -9.38 -1.96
CA ALA A 143 -3.69 -9.26 -1.20
C ALA A 143 -3.46 -7.80 -0.78
N VAL A 144 -3.68 -6.86 -1.70
CA VAL A 144 -3.62 -5.41 -1.41
C VAL A 144 -4.60 -5.03 -0.29
N LEU A 145 -5.84 -5.51 -0.34
CA LEU A 145 -6.82 -5.27 0.73
C LEU A 145 -6.36 -5.81 2.08
N ARG A 146 -5.73 -7.00 2.12
CA ARG A 146 -5.17 -7.56 3.37
C ARG A 146 -4.02 -6.71 3.90
N GLN A 147 -3.14 -6.24 3.01
CA GLN A 147 -2.04 -5.34 3.37
C GLN A 147 -2.56 -4.03 3.97
N MET A 148 -3.50 -3.38 3.31
CA MET A 148 -4.12 -2.14 3.82
C MET A 148 -4.79 -2.34 5.19
N LYS A 149 -5.46 -3.48 5.42
CA LYS A 149 -6.00 -3.83 6.74
C LYS A 149 -4.91 -3.97 7.80
N LYS A 150 -3.78 -4.61 7.46
CA LYS A 150 -2.63 -4.73 8.35
C LYS A 150 -2.03 -3.35 8.67
N ASN A 151 -1.86 -2.51 7.66
CA ASN A 151 -1.31 -1.17 7.83
C ASN A 151 -2.24 -0.27 8.65
N SER A 152 -3.56 -0.31 8.41
CA SER A 152 -4.55 0.46 9.17
C SER A 152 -4.66 0.06 10.65
N ASN A 153 -4.22 -1.14 11.02
CA ASN A 153 -4.11 -1.55 12.42
C ASN A 153 -2.85 -0.96 13.11
N ARG A 154 -1.83 -0.58 12.34
CA ARG A 154 -0.59 0.03 12.84
C ARG A 154 -0.71 1.55 12.94
N TYR A 155 -1.27 2.14 11.89
CA TYR A 155 -1.49 3.59 11.82
C TYR A 155 -2.86 3.85 11.16
N ARG A 156 -3.75 4.44 11.92
CA ARG A 156 -5.12 4.69 11.49
C ARG A 156 -5.29 6.14 11.07
N GLY A 157 -5.08 6.39 9.79
CA GLY A 157 -5.53 7.65 9.18
C GLY A 157 -7.05 7.76 9.17
N THR A 158 -7.56 8.97 9.05
CA THR A 158 -9.02 9.22 8.87
C THR A 158 -9.53 8.60 7.59
N PHE A 159 -8.70 8.60 6.55
CA PHE A 159 -8.96 7.97 5.26
C PHE A 159 -7.79 7.09 4.87
N SER A 160 -8.10 5.96 4.23
CA SER A 160 -7.10 5.07 3.64
C SER A 160 -7.49 4.79 2.20
N VAL A 161 -6.58 5.03 1.30
CA VAL A 161 -6.79 5.04 -0.15
C VAL A 161 -5.81 4.09 -0.80
N CYS A 162 -6.30 3.18 -1.65
CA CYS A 162 -5.48 2.56 -2.67
C CYS A 162 -5.56 3.43 -3.93
N ILE A 163 -4.44 3.93 -4.41
CA ILE A 163 -4.38 4.71 -5.65
C ILE A 163 -3.58 3.96 -6.71
N ILE A 164 -4.15 3.83 -7.89
CA ILE A 164 -3.60 3.01 -8.97
C ILE A 164 -3.43 3.82 -10.26
N ASP A 165 -2.46 3.43 -11.09
CA ASP A 165 -2.32 3.96 -12.44
C ASP A 165 -3.20 3.15 -13.41
N GLU A 166 -3.04 1.83 -13.41
CA GLU A 166 -3.76 0.91 -14.29
C GLU A 166 -4.58 -0.12 -13.53
N PHE A 167 -5.64 -0.61 -14.17
CA PHE A 167 -6.46 -1.71 -13.68
C PHE A 167 -6.51 -2.84 -14.71
N SER A 168 -6.13 -4.06 -14.30
CA SER A 168 -5.98 -5.20 -15.21
C SER A 168 -6.55 -6.53 -14.67
N ALA A 169 -7.43 -6.50 -13.65
CA ALA A 169 -8.03 -7.73 -13.15
C ALA A 169 -8.88 -8.41 -14.23
N SER A 170 -8.70 -9.72 -14.37
CA SER A 170 -9.40 -10.53 -15.39
C SER A 170 -10.75 -11.05 -14.90
N GLY A 171 -10.91 -11.26 -13.59
CA GLY A 171 -12.08 -11.86 -12.96
C GLY A 171 -13.10 -10.88 -12.37
N ALA A 172 -12.83 -9.57 -12.43
CA ALA A 172 -13.71 -8.55 -11.84
C ALA A 172 -13.58 -7.22 -12.58
N THR A 173 -14.65 -6.43 -12.62
CA THR A 173 -14.59 -5.05 -13.12
C THR A 173 -14.03 -4.10 -12.07
N TYR A 174 -13.53 -2.94 -12.52
CA TYR A 174 -13.05 -1.89 -11.61
C TYR A 174 -14.11 -1.49 -10.56
N GLU A 175 -15.35 -1.35 -10.98
CA GLU A 175 -16.48 -0.97 -10.11
C GLU A 175 -16.75 -2.05 -9.04
N GLN A 176 -16.67 -3.33 -9.41
CA GLN A 176 -16.82 -4.43 -8.46
C GLN A 176 -15.71 -4.41 -7.41
N VAL A 177 -14.45 -4.24 -7.85
CA VAL A 177 -13.30 -4.15 -6.93
C VAL A 177 -13.42 -2.89 -6.07
N GLN A 178 -13.81 -1.76 -6.63
CA GLN A 178 -14.05 -0.52 -5.87
C GLN A 178 -15.10 -0.72 -4.77
N GLN A 179 -16.19 -1.47 -5.05
CA GLN A 179 -17.20 -1.80 -4.03
C GLN A 179 -16.61 -2.68 -2.91
N MET A 180 -15.72 -3.63 -3.22
CA MET A 180 -15.04 -4.46 -2.22
C MET A 180 -14.12 -3.61 -1.31
N PHE A 181 -13.40 -2.64 -1.89
CA PHE A 181 -12.61 -1.69 -1.11
C PHE A 181 -13.51 -0.86 -0.18
N ARG A 182 -14.62 -0.32 -0.67
CA ARG A 182 -15.60 0.43 0.14
C ARG A 182 -16.20 -0.41 1.27
N ALA A 183 -16.56 -1.66 1.01
CA ALA A 183 -17.05 -2.59 2.03
C ALA A 183 -15.99 -2.85 3.12
N SER A 184 -14.72 -2.72 2.79
CA SER A 184 -13.59 -2.81 3.72
C SER A 184 -13.20 -1.47 4.36
N LYS A 185 -13.97 -0.39 4.12
CA LYS A 185 -13.73 0.98 4.59
C LYS A 185 -12.47 1.64 3.98
N PHE A 186 -12.09 1.22 2.78
CA PHE A 186 -11.02 1.82 2.00
C PHE A 186 -11.59 2.47 0.73
N SER A 187 -10.83 3.39 0.14
CA SER A 187 -11.14 3.93 -1.17
C SER A 187 -10.21 3.34 -2.22
N LEU A 188 -10.74 3.05 -3.40
CA LEU A 188 -9.94 2.72 -4.59
C LEU A 188 -10.11 3.84 -5.61
N LEU A 189 -9.03 4.47 -6.02
CA LEU A 189 -9.01 5.63 -6.92
C LEU A 189 -7.96 5.41 -8.02
N LYS A 190 -8.08 6.15 -9.12
CA LYS A 190 -7.06 6.20 -10.17
C LYS A 190 -6.29 7.52 -10.11
N PHE A 191 -5.01 7.51 -10.46
CA PHE A 191 -4.24 8.74 -10.62
C PHE A 191 -4.86 9.67 -11.65
N SER A 192 -5.39 9.12 -12.76
CA SER A 192 -6.06 9.88 -13.82
C SER A 192 -7.31 10.64 -13.35
N ASP A 193 -7.88 10.32 -12.19
CA ASP A 193 -9.01 11.08 -11.61
C ASP A 193 -8.58 12.50 -11.16
N PHE A 194 -7.27 12.76 -11.07
CA PHE A 194 -6.68 13.99 -10.51
C PHE A 194 -5.81 14.77 -11.50
N GLU A 195 -5.67 14.28 -12.71
CA GLU A 195 -5.03 14.96 -13.84
C GLU A 195 -5.92 16.04 -14.51
#